data_60f946ad213f6b2866cb0f0be6531b39
#
_entry.id   60f946ad213f6b2866cb0f0be6531b39
#
_cell.length_a   1.000
_cell.length_b   1.000
_cell.length_c   1.000
_cell.angle_alpha   90.00
_cell.angle_beta   90.00
_cell.angle_gamma   90.00
#
_symmetry.space_group_name_H-M   'P 1'
#
loop_
_entity.id
_entity.type
_entity.pdbx_description
1 polymer ?
#
loop_
_entity_poly.entity_id
_entity_poly.type
_entity_poly.pdbx_seq_one_letter_code
_entity_poly.pdbx_strand_id
1 'polypeptide(L)'
;YSLATQYPNIRITVLSKPFAKAFFEDLASNVSFMEADIKKEYSNIKGLNALYRRLVAKNFTAIADFHSILRSHYLRIRFNIDRYKVAHINKHRAGKRRLISNNNKVLIQQPTSFRNYADVLAKLGYPVNLDFTSLFIDKYGRTTVQLPEAIGTKNSLQQWIGIAPF
;
A
#
# COMPACT_ATOMS: atom_id res chain seq x y z
N TYR A 1 7.30 3.88 0.65
CA TYR A 1 8.66 4.39 0.57
C TYR A 1 8.66 5.91 0.35
N SER A 2 8.19 6.42 -0.81
CA SER A 2 8.20 7.88 -1.12
C SER A 2 7.62 8.75 0.02
N LEU A 3 6.53 8.33 0.66
CA LEU A 3 5.98 9.04 1.81
C LEU A 3 6.97 9.04 3.00
N ALA A 4 7.55 7.89 3.30
CA ALA A 4 8.46 7.75 4.44
C ALA A 4 9.73 8.59 4.29
N THR A 5 10.27 8.65 3.07
CA THR A 5 11.50 9.40 2.78
C THR A 5 11.27 10.91 2.66
N GLN A 6 10.16 11.33 2.03
CA GLN A 6 9.85 12.76 1.85
C GLN A 6 9.28 13.40 3.14
N TYR A 7 8.73 12.62 4.04
CA TYR A 7 8.19 13.08 5.33
C TYR A 7 8.79 12.28 6.51
N PRO A 8 10.07 12.42 6.82
CA PRO A 8 10.75 11.62 7.83
C PRO A 8 10.20 11.85 9.26
N ASN A 9 9.57 12.98 9.50
CA ASN A 9 9.03 13.36 10.82
C ASN A 9 7.65 12.75 11.12
N ILE A 10 6.99 12.11 10.15
CA ILE A 10 5.71 11.42 10.40
C ILE A 10 5.96 9.95 10.75
N ARG A 11 5.15 9.43 11.65
CA ARG A 11 5.10 7.98 11.93
C ARG A 11 4.03 7.33 11.06
N ILE A 12 4.43 6.34 10.28
CA ILE A 12 3.58 5.60 9.37
C ILE A 12 3.33 4.21 9.93
N THR A 13 2.06 3.83 10.09
CA THR A 13 1.70 2.46 10.42
C THR A 13 0.97 1.83 9.25
N VAL A 14 1.52 0.76 8.72
CA VAL A 14 0.91 -0.02 7.64
C VAL A 14 0.07 -1.13 8.23
N LEU A 15 -1.25 -1.09 8.01
CA LEU A 15 -2.17 -2.14 8.39
C LEU A 15 -2.39 -3.10 7.23
N SER A 16 -1.98 -4.35 7.35
CA SER A 16 -2.19 -5.36 6.31
C SER A 16 -2.22 -6.78 6.88
N LYS A 17 -2.39 -7.76 5.99
CA LYS A 17 -2.33 -9.18 6.36
C LYS A 17 -0.92 -9.58 6.80
N PRO A 18 -0.76 -10.61 7.65
CA PRO A 18 0.54 -11.03 8.18
C PRO A 18 1.60 -11.25 7.11
N PHE A 19 1.26 -11.89 5.98
CA PHE A 19 2.23 -12.19 4.91
C PHE A 19 2.90 -10.94 4.31
N ALA A 20 2.24 -9.78 4.40
CA ALA A 20 2.78 -8.54 3.86
C ALA A 20 3.87 -7.91 4.74
N LYS A 21 4.09 -8.43 5.95
CA LYS A 21 5.05 -7.90 6.91
C LYS A 21 6.45 -7.73 6.30
N ALA A 22 6.93 -8.75 5.60
CA ALA A 22 8.25 -8.74 4.97
C ALA A 22 8.49 -7.61 3.95
N PHE A 23 7.43 -7.03 3.37
CA PHE A 23 7.56 -5.89 2.45
C PHE A 23 7.73 -4.54 3.15
N PHE A 24 7.38 -4.46 4.42
CA PHE A 24 7.38 -3.21 5.19
C PHE A 24 8.33 -3.22 6.38
N GLU A 25 8.82 -4.38 6.77
CA GLU A 25 9.84 -4.54 7.78
C GLU A 25 11.13 -3.89 7.24
N ASP A 26 11.74 -3.04 8.03
CA ASP A 26 12.96 -2.30 7.68
C ASP A 26 12.86 -1.36 6.45
N LEU A 27 11.66 -1.08 5.94
CA LEU A 27 11.48 -0.20 4.79
C LEU A 27 11.99 1.23 5.05
N ALA A 28 11.75 1.75 6.24
CA ALA A 28 12.27 3.03 6.74
C ALA A 28 12.09 3.11 8.26
N SER A 29 12.90 3.90 8.96
CA SER A 29 12.88 4.05 10.41
C SER A 29 11.57 4.58 10.98
N ASN A 30 10.80 5.32 10.19
CA ASN A 30 9.50 5.90 10.56
C ASN A 30 8.31 5.04 10.10
N VAL A 31 8.54 3.84 9.58
CA VAL A 31 7.51 2.88 9.15
C VAL A 31 7.38 1.74 10.15
N SER A 32 6.18 1.44 10.57
CA SER A 32 5.84 0.29 11.39
C SER A 32 4.74 -0.54 10.75
N PHE A 33 4.75 -1.84 11.01
CA PHE A 33 3.75 -2.77 10.49
C PHE A 33 2.79 -3.23 11.59
N MET A 34 1.50 -3.27 11.28
CA MET A 34 0.46 -3.76 12.16
C MET A 34 -0.34 -4.85 11.43
N GLU A 35 -0.32 -6.03 11.99
CA GLU A 35 -1.03 -7.17 11.42
C GLU A 35 -2.54 -7.10 11.68
N ALA A 36 -3.31 -7.47 10.67
CA ALA A 36 -4.75 -7.69 10.78
C ALA A 36 -5.16 -8.94 10.00
N ASP A 37 -5.44 -10.02 10.72
CA ASP A 37 -6.02 -11.21 10.10
C ASP A 37 -7.52 -11.04 9.88
N ILE A 38 -7.85 -10.49 8.72
CA ILE A 38 -9.23 -10.22 8.32
C ILE A 38 -10.04 -11.46 7.98
N LYS A 39 -9.43 -12.63 7.90
CA LYS A 39 -10.15 -13.90 7.69
C LYS A 39 -10.52 -14.59 8.99
N LYS A 40 -9.75 -14.40 10.04
CA LYS A 40 -9.96 -15.00 11.36
C LYS A 40 -10.54 -13.98 12.34
N GLU A 41 -9.71 -13.12 12.89
CA GLU A 41 -10.08 -12.21 13.98
C GLU A 41 -11.08 -11.12 13.55
N TYR A 42 -10.96 -10.61 12.31
CA TYR A 42 -11.74 -9.46 11.84
C TYR A 42 -12.68 -9.81 10.68
N SER A 43 -13.23 -11.02 10.70
CA SER A 43 -14.10 -11.54 9.63
C SER A 43 -15.52 -10.96 9.65
N ASN A 44 -16.01 -10.54 10.81
CA ASN A 44 -17.36 -10.03 11.02
C ASN A 44 -17.37 -8.62 11.63
N ILE A 45 -18.56 -8.04 11.83
CA ILE A 45 -18.73 -6.68 12.36
C ILE A 45 -18.16 -6.54 13.78
N LYS A 46 -18.32 -7.56 14.63
CA LYS A 46 -17.75 -7.56 15.99
C LYS A 46 -16.23 -7.48 15.95
N GLY A 47 -15.60 -8.27 15.07
CA GLY A 47 -14.16 -8.24 14.83
C GLY A 47 -13.70 -6.87 14.26
N LEU A 48 -14.43 -6.31 13.28
CA LEU A 48 -14.12 -4.99 12.73
C LEU A 48 -14.23 -3.88 13.79
N ASN A 49 -15.17 -3.98 14.72
CA ASN A 49 -15.25 -3.06 15.86
C ASN A 49 -14.05 -3.22 16.82
N ALA A 50 -13.58 -4.44 17.04
CA ALA A 50 -12.39 -4.69 17.84
C ALA A 50 -11.15 -4.09 17.17
N LEU A 51 -11.00 -4.27 15.84
CA LEU A 51 -9.94 -3.64 15.05
C LEU A 51 -10.02 -2.11 15.12
N TYR A 52 -11.21 -1.54 14.95
CA TYR A 52 -11.41 -0.10 15.07
C TYR A 52 -10.91 0.43 16.42
N ARG A 53 -11.31 -0.17 17.55
CA ARG A 53 -10.83 0.22 18.89
C ARG A 53 -9.32 0.12 19.02
N ARG A 54 -8.71 -0.94 18.49
CA ARG A 54 -7.27 -1.13 18.46
C ARG A 54 -6.55 -0.03 17.65
N LEU A 55 -7.17 0.44 16.55
CA LEU A 55 -6.63 1.52 15.73
C LEU A 55 -6.78 2.88 16.41
N VAL A 56 -7.93 3.17 17.02
CA VAL A 56 -8.16 4.43 17.79
C VAL A 56 -7.16 4.57 18.94
N ALA A 57 -6.84 3.49 19.63
CA ALA A 57 -5.85 3.49 20.72
C ALA A 57 -4.42 3.89 20.27
N LYS A 58 -4.14 3.93 18.96
CA LYS A 58 -2.86 4.37 18.39
C LYS A 58 -2.79 5.89 18.16
N ASN A 59 -3.89 6.61 18.35
CA ASN A 59 -3.97 8.07 18.21
C ASN A 59 -3.48 8.57 16.83
N PHE A 60 -3.95 7.96 15.75
CA PHE A 60 -3.62 8.41 14.40
C PHE A 60 -4.22 9.77 14.10
N THR A 61 -3.50 10.62 13.38
CA THR A 61 -3.97 11.93 12.92
C THR A 61 -4.66 11.86 11.56
N ALA A 62 -4.33 10.87 10.74
CA ALA A 62 -4.88 10.68 9.41
C ALA A 62 -4.95 9.20 9.02
N ILE A 63 -5.96 8.85 8.24
CA ILE A 63 -6.22 7.48 7.77
C ILE A 63 -6.24 7.45 6.25
N ALA A 64 -5.36 6.66 5.65
CA ALA A 64 -5.30 6.39 4.21
C ALA A 64 -5.85 5.00 3.89
N ASP A 65 -6.98 4.92 3.19
CA ASP A 65 -7.52 3.64 2.70
C ASP A 65 -7.12 3.41 1.24
N PHE A 66 -6.09 2.64 1.02
CA PHE A 66 -5.62 2.23 -0.31
C PHE A 66 -6.36 1.04 -0.90
N HIS A 67 -7.25 0.41 -0.13
CA HIS A 67 -7.91 -0.83 -0.57
C HIS A 67 -9.35 -0.61 -1.04
N SER A 68 -10.11 0.25 -0.37
CA SER A 68 -11.49 0.63 -0.69
C SER A 68 -12.39 -0.57 -1.03
N ILE A 69 -12.50 -1.51 -0.09
CA ILE A 69 -13.43 -2.65 -0.09
C ILE A 69 -14.45 -2.48 1.03
N LEU A 70 -15.44 -3.37 1.10
CA LEU A 70 -16.54 -3.29 2.07
C LEU A 70 -16.07 -3.17 3.53
N ARG A 71 -15.07 -3.96 3.92
CA ARG A 71 -14.51 -3.91 5.30
C ARG A 71 -13.81 -2.60 5.61
N SER A 72 -12.97 -2.11 4.69
CA SER A 72 -12.32 -0.80 4.87
C SER A 72 -13.32 0.35 4.79
N HIS A 73 -14.40 0.19 4.02
CA HIS A 73 -15.50 1.16 4.00
C HIS A 73 -16.18 1.29 5.37
N TYR A 74 -16.44 0.16 6.05
CA TYR A 74 -16.96 0.16 7.41
C TYR A 74 -16.05 0.94 8.38
N LEU A 75 -14.75 0.65 8.36
CA LEU A 75 -13.78 1.38 9.19
C LEU A 75 -13.73 2.86 8.87
N ARG A 76 -13.79 3.24 7.59
CA ARG A 76 -13.84 4.65 7.17
C ARG A 76 -15.06 5.39 7.74
N ILE A 77 -16.25 4.75 7.69
CA ILE A 77 -17.46 5.34 8.27
C ILE A 77 -17.23 5.63 9.76
N ARG A 78 -16.69 4.67 10.50
CA ARG A 78 -16.38 4.84 11.94
C ARG A 78 -15.41 5.99 12.17
N PHE A 79 -14.30 6.04 11.42
CA PHE A 79 -13.33 7.12 11.52
C PHE A 79 -13.89 8.49 11.13
N ASN A 80 -14.78 8.55 10.13
CA ASN A 80 -15.45 9.80 9.75
C ASN A 80 -16.42 10.30 10.85
N ILE A 81 -17.17 9.39 11.49
CA ILE A 81 -18.03 9.75 12.63
C ILE A 81 -17.21 10.37 13.75
N ASP A 82 -16.04 9.80 14.07
CA ASP A 82 -15.13 10.31 15.09
C ASP A 82 -14.23 11.45 14.58
N ARG A 83 -14.56 12.04 13.39
CA ARG A 83 -13.92 13.23 12.79
C ARG A 83 -12.43 13.09 12.49
N TYR A 84 -11.95 11.88 12.26
CA TYR A 84 -10.59 11.67 11.74
C TYR A 84 -10.47 12.19 10.31
N LYS A 85 -9.27 12.64 9.94
CA LYS A 85 -8.93 12.97 8.56
C LYS A 85 -8.77 11.68 7.75
N VAL A 86 -9.72 11.39 6.85
CA VAL A 86 -9.76 10.13 6.10
C VAL A 86 -9.73 10.38 4.60
N ALA A 87 -8.87 9.69 3.88
CA ALA A 87 -8.90 9.65 2.41
C ALA A 87 -8.87 8.21 1.91
N HIS A 88 -9.42 7.98 0.74
CA HIS A 88 -9.48 6.64 0.13
C HIS A 88 -9.20 6.70 -1.36
N ILE A 89 -8.75 5.56 -1.89
CA ILE A 89 -8.41 5.41 -3.30
C ILE A 89 -9.66 5.51 -4.19
N ASN A 90 -9.54 6.27 -5.27
CA ASN A 90 -10.45 6.21 -6.39
C ASN A 90 -9.97 5.13 -7.37
N LYS A 91 -10.76 4.11 -7.61
CA LYS A 91 -10.43 3.00 -8.52
C LYS A 91 -10.79 3.29 -9.98
N HIS A 92 -11.31 4.46 -10.30
CA HIS A 92 -11.73 4.89 -11.64
C HIS A 92 -12.59 3.85 -12.39
N ARG A 93 -13.51 3.18 -11.67
CA ARG A 93 -14.32 2.09 -12.22
C ARG A 93 -15.17 2.51 -13.42
N ALA A 94 -15.72 3.73 -13.40
CA ALA A 94 -16.50 4.26 -14.52
C ALA A 94 -15.65 4.44 -15.78
N GLY A 95 -14.46 5.03 -15.66
CA GLY A 95 -13.52 5.19 -16.76
C GLY A 95 -13.06 3.83 -17.33
N LYS A 96 -12.68 2.90 -16.44
CA LYS A 96 -12.30 1.53 -16.83
C LYS A 96 -13.46 0.80 -17.55
N ARG A 97 -14.71 0.98 -17.09
CA ARG A 97 -15.88 0.38 -17.75
C ARG A 97 -16.10 0.95 -19.14
N ARG A 98 -15.88 2.26 -19.35
CA ARG A 98 -15.98 2.89 -20.68
C ARG A 98 -14.92 2.41 -21.64
N LEU A 99 -13.69 2.08 -21.16
CA LEU A 99 -12.62 1.53 -22.00
C LEU A 99 -12.98 0.19 -22.65
N ILE A 100 -13.73 -0.65 -21.93
CA ILE A 100 -14.10 -2.01 -22.38
C ILE A 100 -15.55 -2.11 -22.90
N SER A 101 -16.29 -0.99 -22.94
CA SER A 101 -17.67 -0.97 -23.40
C SER A 101 -17.75 -1.22 -24.91
N ASN A 102 -18.72 -2.01 -25.34
CA ASN A 102 -19.00 -2.21 -26.77
C ASN A 102 -19.66 -0.97 -27.38
N ASN A 103 -20.53 -0.30 -26.59
CA ASN A 103 -21.22 0.93 -26.99
C ASN A 103 -20.59 2.11 -26.24
N ASN A 104 -20.36 3.23 -26.93
CA ASN A 104 -19.76 4.44 -26.36
C ASN A 104 -18.37 4.22 -25.72
N LYS A 105 -17.54 3.43 -26.38
CA LYS A 105 -16.15 3.19 -25.97
C LYS A 105 -15.35 4.49 -25.98
N VAL A 106 -14.68 4.78 -24.87
CA VAL A 106 -13.84 5.97 -24.70
C VAL A 106 -12.42 5.51 -24.40
N LEU A 107 -11.50 5.74 -25.35
CA LEU A 107 -10.08 5.35 -25.24
C LEU A 107 -9.28 6.47 -24.56
N ILE A 108 -9.53 6.71 -23.28
CA ILE A 108 -8.77 7.66 -22.47
C ILE A 108 -7.95 6.88 -21.45
N GLN A 109 -6.64 7.14 -21.43
CA GLN A 109 -5.74 6.53 -20.45
C GLN A 109 -6.21 6.81 -19.02
N GLN A 110 -6.33 5.78 -18.22
CA GLN A 110 -6.69 5.90 -16.82
C GLN A 110 -5.43 6.12 -15.97
N PRO A 111 -5.55 6.82 -14.82
CA PRO A 111 -4.43 6.99 -13.90
C PRO A 111 -3.82 5.66 -13.47
N THR A 112 -2.50 5.63 -13.35
CA THR A 112 -1.78 4.46 -12.84
C THR A 112 -2.12 4.19 -11.38
N SER A 113 -1.86 2.98 -10.90
CA SER A 113 -2.03 2.63 -9.48
C SER A 113 -1.19 3.52 -8.57
N PHE A 114 0.05 3.82 -8.98
CA PHE A 114 0.92 4.73 -8.23
C PHE A 114 0.33 6.12 -8.08
N ARG A 115 -0.20 6.68 -9.17
CA ARG A 115 -0.87 7.98 -9.13
C ARG A 115 -2.09 7.96 -8.22
N ASN A 116 -2.89 6.91 -8.27
CA ASN A 116 -4.06 6.77 -7.40
C ASN A 116 -3.67 6.74 -5.91
N TYR A 117 -2.55 6.11 -5.56
CA TYR A 117 -2.04 6.11 -4.19
C TYR A 117 -1.50 7.49 -3.78
N ALA A 118 -0.75 8.15 -4.66
CA ALA A 118 -0.25 9.50 -4.42
C ALA A 118 -1.41 10.50 -4.20
N ASP A 119 -2.50 10.38 -4.96
CA ASP A 119 -3.68 11.22 -4.81
C ASP A 119 -4.38 11.04 -3.45
N VAL A 120 -4.35 9.84 -2.86
CA VAL A 120 -4.86 9.61 -1.49
C VAL A 120 -3.99 10.36 -0.48
N LEU A 121 -2.68 10.29 -0.62
CA LEU A 121 -1.74 10.98 0.27
C LEU A 121 -1.86 12.50 0.13
N ALA A 122 -1.98 13.01 -1.09
CA ALA A 122 -2.19 14.44 -1.36
C ALA A 122 -3.47 14.97 -0.69
N LYS A 123 -4.59 14.21 -0.72
CA LYS A 123 -5.84 14.55 -0.03
C LYS A 123 -5.68 14.64 1.49
N LEU A 124 -4.74 13.89 2.05
CA LEU A 124 -4.39 13.96 3.47
C LEU A 124 -3.40 15.09 3.79
N GLY A 125 -2.93 15.83 2.78
CA GLY A 125 -1.97 16.92 2.95
C GLY A 125 -0.50 16.47 2.84
N TYR A 126 -0.25 15.29 2.31
CA TYR A 126 1.09 14.72 2.11
C TYR A 126 1.31 14.38 0.61
N PRO A 127 1.38 15.37 -0.29
CA PRO A 127 1.69 15.10 -1.69
C PRO A 127 3.10 14.48 -1.79
N VAL A 128 3.25 13.45 -2.63
CA VAL A 128 4.52 12.73 -2.80
C VAL A 128 4.95 12.72 -4.27
N ASN A 129 6.25 12.85 -4.48
CA ASN A 129 6.89 12.55 -5.75
C ASN A 129 7.04 11.05 -5.94
N LEU A 130 6.85 10.58 -7.19
CA LEU A 130 6.90 9.16 -7.55
C LEU A 130 8.13 8.84 -8.43
N ASP A 131 9.19 9.57 -8.26
CA ASP A 131 10.42 9.52 -9.07
C ASP A 131 11.50 8.59 -8.49
N PHE A 132 11.16 7.76 -7.51
CA PHE A 132 12.11 6.78 -7.00
C PHE A 132 12.39 5.66 -8.01
N THR A 133 13.62 5.20 -8.07
CA THR A 133 14.08 4.16 -9.02
C THR A 133 14.01 2.76 -8.44
N SER A 134 14.28 2.58 -7.14
CA SER A 134 14.25 1.27 -6.48
C SER A 134 14.08 1.39 -4.96
N LEU A 135 13.49 0.38 -4.35
CA LEU A 135 13.43 0.23 -2.89
C LEU A 135 14.77 -0.28 -2.30
N PHE A 136 15.65 -0.79 -3.15
CA PHE A 136 16.84 -1.54 -2.73
C PHE A 136 18.15 -0.78 -2.96
N ILE A 137 18.10 0.49 -3.41
CA ILE A 137 19.31 1.17 -3.90
C ILE A 137 20.18 1.75 -2.81
N ASP A 138 19.69 2.27 -1.68
CA ASP A 138 20.56 3.24 -0.98
C ASP A 138 20.78 3.09 0.52
N LYS A 139 20.13 2.20 1.22
CA LYS A 139 20.30 2.18 2.68
C LYS A 139 21.03 0.98 3.29
N TYR A 140 21.08 -0.13 2.60
CA TYR A 140 21.58 -1.38 3.21
C TYR A 140 22.65 -2.09 2.41
N GLY A 141 23.28 -1.39 1.46
CA GLY A 141 24.12 -2.10 0.51
C GLY A 141 23.30 -3.16 -0.22
N ARG A 142 23.70 -3.62 -1.35
CA ARG A 142 23.02 -4.72 -2.05
C ARG A 142 22.85 -5.88 -1.08
N THR A 143 21.64 -6.13 -0.63
CA THR A 143 21.36 -7.38 0.09
C THR A 143 21.81 -8.49 -0.82
N THR A 144 22.87 -9.16 -0.45
CA THR A 144 23.38 -10.31 -1.21
C THR A 144 22.35 -11.40 -0.99
N VAL A 145 21.39 -11.49 -1.90
CA VAL A 145 20.44 -12.60 -1.90
C VAL A 145 21.27 -13.85 -2.17
N GLN A 146 21.38 -14.73 -1.19
CA GLN A 146 21.98 -16.03 -1.41
C GLN A 146 21.03 -16.81 -2.33
N LEU A 147 21.44 -16.96 -3.56
CA LEU A 147 20.72 -17.80 -4.51
C LEU A 147 20.97 -19.27 -4.19
N PRO A 148 19.99 -20.15 -4.38
CA PRO A 148 20.22 -21.60 -4.29
C PRO A 148 21.40 -22.01 -5.18
N GLU A 149 22.24 -22.91 -4.71
CA GLU A 149 23.44 -23.41 -5.44
C GLU A 149 23.10 -23.87 -6.86
N ALA A 150 21.92 -24.47 -7.05
CA ALA A 150 21.42 -24.91 -8.35
C ALA A 150 21.31 -23.80 -9.41
N ILE A 151 21.24 -22.54 -9.00
CA ILE A 151 21.15 -21.38 -9.90
C ILE A 151 22.54 -20.89 -10.31
N GLY A 152 23.56 -21.19 -9.52
CA GLY A 152 24.94 -20.76 -9.73
C GLY A 152 25.16 -19.26 -9.50
N THR A 153 26.33 -18.79 -9.88
CA THR A 153 26.76 -17.39 -9.76
C THR A 153 26.64 -16.66 -11.08
N LYS A 154 25.99 -15.50 -11.06
CA LYS A 154 25.89 -14.64 -12.24
C LYS A 154 27.24 -14.00 -12.54
N ASN A 155 27.74 -14.16 -13.77
CA ASN A 155 28.87 -13.37 -14.26
C ASN A 155 28.38 -12.14 -15.06
N SER A 156 29.29 -11.20 -15.34
CA SER A 156 28.97 -9.94 -16.03
C SER A 156 28.51 -10.10 -17.49
N LEU A 157 28.79 -11.25 -18.11
CA LEU A 157 28.44 -11.54 -19.50
C LEU A 157 27.08 -12.26 -19.64
N GLN A 158 26.48 -12.71 -18.55
CA GLN A 158 25.22 -13.44 -18.55
C GLN A 158 24.04 -12.51 -18.25
N GLN A 159 23.02 -12.58 -19.09
CA GLN A 159 21.73 -11.96 -18.83
C GLN A 159 20.81 -12.99 -18.16
N TRP A 160 20.28 -12.61 -17.01
CA TRP A 160 19.31 -13.43 -16.27
C TRP A 160 17.93 -12.80 -16.34
N ILE A 161 16.94 -13.62 -16.62
CA ILE A 161 15.53 -13.21 -16.64
C ILE A 161 14.82 -13.98 -15.53
N GLY A 162 14.28 -13.25 -14.57
CA GLY A 162 13.42 -13.80 -13.53
C GLY A 162 11.97 -13.86 -14.01
N ILE A 163 11.32 -15.01 -13.90
CA ILE A 163 9.91 -15.19 -14.22
C ILE A 163 9.18 -15.60 -12.95
N ALA A 164 8.18 -14.81 -12.54
CA ALA A 164 7.26 -15.16 -11.49
C ALA A 164 5.97 -15.72 -12.12
N PRO A 165 5.70 -17.05 -12.05
CA PRO A 165 4.63 -17.70 -12.82
C PRO A 165 3.22 -17.59 -12.20
N PHE A 166 2.94 -16.66 -11.26
CA PHE A 166 1.64 -16.50 -10.58
C PHE A 166 1.24 -15.05 -10.38
#